data_dc3bd2ebfb2fd16ed6fe89cbea1f9731
#
_entry.id   dc3bd2ebfb2fd16ed6fe89cbea1f9731
#
_cell.length_a   1.000
_cell.length_b   1.000
_cell.length_c   1.000
_cell.angle_alpha   90.00
_cell.angle_beta   90.00
_cell.angle_gamma   90.00
#
_symmetry.space_group_name_H-M   'P 1'
#
loop_
_entity.id
_entity.type
_entity.pdbx_description
1 polymer ?
#
loop_
_entity_poly.entity_id
_entity_poly.type
_entity_poly.pdbx_seq_one_letter_code
_entity_poly.pdbx_strand_id
1 'polypeptide(L)'
;MPVIRTVLGDVDPAQLGATNYHEHLFQISPLLVGDELDDEDLSGREAALLKASGFTAMVDATPFGLGRDPEAVARISAGTGMHVVATTGRHREAHYGADHPLQVWGVERLAELFVSEVTRGMVVDDALVFETPDVPRAAAPDGAVVRAGMLKAGVDYWSISPFERTTLLAVADAHRTTGAPVMVHLEFCTAAHEVLDLLEAEGVASDRVVLAHADRDPDAGLHASLAERGAYLGYDGFARPRTRSDAELLALTERVVELGAVDRVLSLIHI
;
A
#
# COMPACT_ATOMS: atom_id res chain seq x y z
N MET A 1 -3.08 -22.71 -6.86
CA MET A 1 -2.38 -22.49 -5.61
C MET A 1 -2.29 -20.98 -5.39
N PRO A 2 -2.33 -20.48 -4.15
CA PRO A 2 -2.13 -19.05 -3.92
C PRO A 2 -0.73 -18.64 -4.39
N VAL A 3 -0.61 -17.45 -4.96
CA VAL A 3 0.65 -16.86 -5.40
C VAL A 3 0.76 -15.45 -4.84
N ILE A 4 1.99 -14.97 -4.65
CA ILE A 4 2.28 -13.57 -4.36
C ILE A 4 2.77 -12.93 -5.66
N ARG A 5 2.11 -11.85 -6.07
CA ARG A 5 2.50 -11.12 -7.26
C ARG A 5 3.54 -10.08 -6.92
N THR A 6 4.74 -10.25 -7.45
CA THR A 6 5.84 -9.29 -7.35
C THR A 6 6.07 -8.58 -8.68
N VAL A 7 6.88 -7.54 -8.67
CA VAL A 7 7.26 -6.79 -9.88
C VAL A 7 8.08 -7.64 -10.87
N LEU A 8 8.67 -8.74 -10.42
CA LEU A 8 9.43 -9.69 -11.25
C LEU A 8 8.64 -10.98 -11.59
N GLY A 9 7.34 -11.02 -11.26
CA GLY A 9 6.47 -12.17 -11.53
C GLY A 9 5.88 -12.76 -10.26
N ASP A 10 5.08 -13.82 -10.45
CA ASP A 10 4.37 -14.47 -9.36
C ASP A 10 5.29 -15.49 -8.66
N VAL A 11 5.34 -15.47 -7.32
CA VAL A 11 6.16 -16.36 -6.49
C VAL A 11 5.30 -17.16 -5.50
N ASP A 12 5.83 -18.30 -5.04
CA ASP A 12 5.21 -19.06 -3.96
C ASP A 12 5.26 -18.27 -2.66
N PRO A 13 4.16 -18.17 -1.87
CA PRO A 13 4.15 -17.50 -0.57
C PRO A 13 5.27 -17.94 0.38
N ALA A 14 5.69 -19.21 0.32
CA ALA A 14 6.79 -19.73 1.13
C ALA A 14 8.16 -19.09 0.82
N GLN A 15 8.31 -18.43 -0.32
CA GLN A 15 9.54 -17.76 -0.73
C GLN A 15 9.65 -16.32 -0.19
N LEU A 16 8.55 -15.75 0.31
CA LEU A 16 8.53 -14.34 0.67
C LEU A 16 9.39 -14.03 1.92
N GLY A 17 9.33 -14.85 2.95
CA GLY A 17 10.09 -14.67 4.19
C GLY A 17 9.68 -13.41 4.97
N ALA A 18 10.65 -12.81 5.70
CA ALA A 18 10.41 -11.57 6.44
C ALA A 18 10.09 -10.44 5.46
N THR A 19 8.95 -9.81 5.64
CA THR A 19 8.39 -8.82 4.71
C THR A 19 8.15 -7.49 5.40
N ASN A 20 8.73 -6.42 4.86
CA ASN A 20 8.32 -5.07 5.20
C ASN A 20 7.00 -4.78 4.45
N TYR A 21 5.90 -4.60 5.19
CA TYR A 21 4.57 -4.54 4.60
C TYR A 21 4.24 -3.17 3.99
N HIS A 22 5.04 -2.10 4.21
CA HIS A 22 4.73 -0.74 3.78
C HIS A 22 5.99 0.12 3.67
N GLU A 23 6.44 0.35 2.45
CA GLU A 23 7.53 1.27 2.10
C GLU A 23 7.22 2.06 0.84
N HIS A 24 8.07 3.06 0.56
CA HIS A 24 8.03 3.86 -0.65
C HIS A 24 9.43 3.93 -1.26
N LEU A 25 9.62 3.36 -2.45
CA LEU A 25 10.86 3.49 -3.21
C LEU A 25 10.88 4.75 -4.08
N PHE A 26 9.71 5.13 -4.60
CA PHE A 26 9.50 6.37 -5.33
C PHE A 26 8.21 7.03 -4.85
N GLN A 27 8.28 8.31 -4.50
CA GLN A 27 7.08 9.07 -4.11
C GLN A 27 7.31 10.56 -4.35
N ILE A 28 6.40 11.18 -5.09
CA ILE A 28 6.33 12.64 -5.26
C ILE A 28 4.91 13.07 -4.95
N SER A 29 4.77 13.97 -3.99
CA SER A 29 3.45 14.45 -3.57
C SER A 29 3.52 15.94 -3.20
N PRO A 30 2.54 16.77 -3.61
CA PRO A 30 2.48 18.17 -3.21
C PRO A 30 2.29 18.36 -1.70
N LEU A 31 1.86 17.31 -0.98
CA LEU A 31 1.76 17.32 0.48
C LEU A 31 3.11 17.13 1.17
N LEU A 32 4.11 16.57 0.50
CA LEU A 32 5.40 16.16 1.04
C LEU A 32 6.55 16.90 0.33
N VAL A 33 6.43 18.21 0.18
CA VAL A 33 7.44 19.04 -0.47
C VAL A 33 8.76 18.98 0.32
N GLY A 34 9.83 18.57 -0.36
CA GLY A 34 11.16 18.39 0.23
C GLY A 34 11.43 16.99 0.77
N ASP A 35 10.44 16.08 0.72
CA ASP A 35 10.56 14.66 1.07
C ASP A 35 10.33 13.78 -0.18
N GLU A 36 10.69 14.28 -1.39
CA GLU A 36 10.54 13.54 -2.64
C GLU A 36 11.52 12.36 -2.68
N LEU A 37 11.01 11.19 -3.12
CA LEU A 37 11.79 9.99 -3.40
C LEU A 37 11.79 9.79 -4.92
N ASP A 38 12.84 10.25 -5.59
CA ASP A 38 12.95 10.24 -7.06
C ASP A 38 14.34 9.80 -7.56
N ASP A 39 15.20 9.33 -6.66
CA ASP A 39 16.55 8.86 -6.96
C ASP A 39 16.64 7.33 -6.86
N GLU A 40 16.76 6.64 -8.02
CA GLU A 40 16.84 5.18 -8.10
C GLU A 40 18.06 4.61 -7.37
N ASP A 41 19.21 5.30 -7.41
CA ASP A 41 20.43 4.83 -6.75
C ASP A 41 20.30 4.91 -5.22
N LEU A 42 19.69 5.96 -4.69
CA LEU A 42 19.44 6.09 -3.25
C LEU A 42 18.41 5.05 -2.79
N SER A 43 17.27 4.96 -3.44
CA SER A 43 16.22 3.98 -3.12
C SER A 43 16.74 2.53 -3.24
N GLY A 44 17.59 2.26 -4.22
CA GLY A 44 18.24 0.95 -4.38
C GLY A 44 19.20 0.61 -3.25
N ARG A 45 19.97 1.59 -2.72
CA ARG A 45 20.85 1.41 -1.55
C ARG A 45 20.05 1.11 -0.29
N GLU A 46 18.96 1.84 -0.05
CA GLU A 46 18.08 1.61 1.10
C GLU A 46 17.43 0.21 1.03
N ALA A 47 16.94 -0.19 -0.13
CA ALA A 47 16.43 -1.54 -0.35
C ALA A 47 17.50 -2.63 -0.10
N ALA A 48 18.77 -2.38 -0.49
CA ALA A 48 19.87 -3.29 -0.21
C ALA A 48 20.22 -3.37 1.29
N LEU A 49 20.14 -2.25 2.03
CA LEU A 49 20.31 -2.22 3.48
C LEU A 49 19.20 -2.99 4.19
N LEU A 50 17.95 -2.81 3.76
CA LEU A 50 16.82 -3.59 4.27
C LEU A 50 17.02 -5.08 4.02
N LYS A 51 17.47 -5.47 2.82
CA LYS A 51 17.84 -6.85 2.50
C LYS A 51 18.93 -7.39 3.42
N ALA A 52 19.98 -6.60 3.66
CA ALA A 52 21.09 -6.98 4.52
C ALA A 52 20.68 -7.14 6.00
N SER A 53 19.60 -6.46 6.45
CA SER A 53 19.05 -6.61 7.79
C SER A 53 18.23 -7.89 7.99
N GLY A 54 18.00 -8.69 6.93
CA GLY A 54 17.31 -9.98 7.00
C GLY A 54 15.91 -9.99 6.38
N PHE A 55 15.41 -8.85 5.89
CA PHE A 55 14.17 -8.84 5.11
C PHE A 55 14.41 -9.45 3.73
N THR A 56 13.41 -10.14 3.21
CA THR A 56 13.46 -10.78 1.89
C THR A 56 12.41 -10.22 0.92
N ALA A 57 11.46 -9.49 1.45
CA ALA A 57 10.39 -8.87 0.66
C ALA A 57 9.97 -7.51 1.23
N MET A 58 9.34 -6.71 0.38
CA MET A 58 8.69 -5.46 0.76
C MET A 58 7.46 -5.19 -0.11
N VAL A 59 6.56 -4.36 0.41
CA VAL A 59 5.47 -3.76 -0.36
C VAL A 59 5.82 -2.30 -0.63
N ASP A 60 5.96 -1.92 -1.90
CA ASP A 60 6.00 -0.52 -2.31
C ASP A 60 4.56 0.01 -2.34
N ALA A 61 4.23 0.81 -1.35
CA ALA A 61 2.88 1.29 -1.09
C ALA A 61 2.52 2.56 -1.87
N THR A 62 3.36 2.97 -2.84
CA THR A 62 3.11 4.17 -3.65
C THR A 62 2.06 3.91 -4.73
N PRO A 63 0.86 4.51 -4.60
CA PRO A 63 -0.21 4.29 -5.56
C PRO A 63 -0.07 5.21 -6.78
N PHE A 64 -1.02 5.08 -7.71
CA PHE A 64 -1.10 5.83 -8.95
C PHE A 64 -1.15 7.36 -8.71
N GLY A 65 -0.38 8.09 -9.51
CA GLY A 65 -0.37 9.56 -9.54
C GLY A 65 0.54 10.23 -8.49
N LEU A 66 1.41 9.46 -7.83
CA LEU A 66 2.33 9.97 -6.81
C LEU A 66 3.81 9.71 -7.14
N GLY A 67 4.17 9.78 -8.43
CA GLY A 67 5.58 9.71 -8.87
C GLY A 67 6.20 8.31 -8.77
N ARG A 68 5.41 7.25 -8.74
CA ARG A 68 5.92 5.87 -8.78
C ARG A 68 6.64 5.58 -10.11
N ASP A 69 7.68 4.77 -10.05
CA ASP A 69 8.41 4.25 -11.23
C ASP A 69 8.45 2.72 -11.20
N PRO A 70 7.49 2.03 -11.84
CA PRO A 70 7.42 0.57 -11.82
C PRO A 70 8.64 -0.13 -12.43
N GLU A 71 9.28 0.46 -13.44
CA GLU A 71 10.47 -0.11 -14.07
C GLU A 71 11.70 0.02 -13.17
N ALA A 72 11.90 1.18 -12.53
CA ALA A 72 12.96 1.35 -11.55
C ALA A 72 12.77 0.43 -10.32
N VAL A 73 11.55 0.30 -9.81
CA VAL A 73 11.23 -0.68 -8.75
C VAL A 73 11.59 -2.10 -9.16
N ALA A 74 11.31 -2.50 -10.42
CA ALA A 74 11.69 -3.82 -10.93
C ALA A 74 13.21 -3.97 -11.06
N ARG A 75 13.95 -2.92 -11.49
CA ARG A 75 15.41 -2.92 -11.51
C ARG A 75 16.02 -3.05 -10.11
N ILE A 76 15.50 -2.31 -9.13
CA ILE A 76 15.91 -2.41 -7.72
C ILE A 76 15.65 -3.82 -7.18
N SER A 77 14.46 -4.37 -7.43
CA SER A 77 14.11 -5.74 -7.04
C SER A 77 15.08 -6.77 -7.61
N ALA A 78 15.39 -6.68 -8.91
CA ALA A 78 16.33 -7.58 -9.59
C ALA A 78 17.77 -7.42 -9.06
N GLY A 79 18.22 -6.18 -8.84
CA GLY A 79 19.58 -5.88 -8.39
C GLY A 79 19.85 -6.29 -6.94
N THR A 80 18.86 -6.19 -6.05
CA THR A 80 18.98 -6.53 -4.62
C THR A 80 18.58 -7.97 -4.32
N GLY A 81 17.84 -8.64 -5.21
CA GLY A 81 17.21 -9.93 -4.95
C GLY A 81 16.10 -9.86 -3.91
N MET A 82 15.52 -8.70 -3.65
CA MET A 82 14.37 -8.52 -2.78
C MET A 82 13.08 -8.70 -3.58
N HIS A 83 12.12 -9.45 -3.07
CA HIS A 83 10.79 -9.52 -3.65
C HIS A 83 10.04 -8.22 -3.37
N VAL A 84 9.67 -7.47 -4.40
CA VAL A 84 8.89 -6.23 -4.23
C VAL A 84 7.48 -6.44 -4.78
N VAL A 85 6.48 -6.19 -3.95
CA VAL A 85 5.07 -6.12 -4.33
C VAL A 85 4.72 -4.66 -4.58
N ALA A 86 4.39 -4.28 -5.81
CA ALA A 86 3.94 -2.93 -6.13
C ALA A 86 2.44 -2.77 -5.89
N THR A 87 2.01 -1.55 -5.63
CA THR A 87 0.60 -1.22 -5.44
C THR A 87 0.03 -0.46 -6.62
N THR A 88 -1.27 -0.62 -6.83
CA THR A 88 -2.12 0.28 -7.61
C THR A 88 -3.25 0.79 -6.74
N GLY A 89 -3.87 1.88 -7.12
CA GLY A 89 -4.90 2.51 -6.30
C GLY A 89 -4.71 4.01 -6.23
N ARG A 90 -5.30 4.65 -5.25
CA ARG A 90 -5.20 6.09 -5.03
C ARG A 90 -5.08 6.39 -3.53
N HIS A 91 -4.21 7.34 -3.15
CA HIS A 91 -4.05 7.78 -1.77
C HIS A 91 -5.23 8.66 -1.32
N ARG A 92 -5.21 9.16 -0.08
CA ARG A 92 -6.15 10.16 0.40
C ARG A 92 -6.08 11.44 -0.43
N GLU A 93 -7.17 12.20 -0.45
CA GLU A 93 -7.36 13.37 -1.31
C GLU A 93 -6.24 14.42 -1.16
N ALA A 94 -5.74 14.65 0.07
CA ALA A 94 -4.72 15.64 0.37
C ALA A 94 -3.39 15.47 -0.40
N HIS A 95 -3.11 14.27 -0.92
CA HIS A 95 -1.92 14.02 -1.75
C HIS A 95 -2.05 14.48 -3.20
N TYR A 96 -3.25 14.86 -3.64
CA TYR A 96 -3.53 15.30 -5.00
C TYR A 96 -3.94 16.77 -5.01
N GLY A 97 -3.30 17.59 -5.82
CA GLY A 97 -3.68 18.99 -5.97
C GLY A 97 -5.12 19.11 -6.49
N ALA A 98 -5.77 20.24 -6.21
CA ALA A 98 -7.16 20.48 -6.60
C ALA A 98 -7.41 20.36 -8.13
N ASP A 99 -6.40 20.67 -8.94
CA ASP A 99 -6.47 20.58 -10.40
C ASP A 99 -5.99 19.21 -10.95
N HIS A 100 -5.67 18.24 -10.08
CA HIS A 100 -5.18 16.95 -10.52
C HIS A 100 -6.29 16.17 -11.24
N PRO A 101 -6.04 15.57 -12.44
CA PRO A 101 -7.07 14.90 -13.22
C PRO A 101 -7.83 13.80 -12.47
N LEU A 102 -7.20 13.14 -11.50
CA LEU A 102 -7.85 12.13 -10.66
C LEU A 102 -8.98 12.67 -9.78
N GLN A 103 -9.08 13.98 -9.57
CA GLN A 103 -10.16 14.58 -8.77
C GLN A 103 -11.56 14.30 -9.35
N VAL A 104 -11.64 14.13 -10.68
CA VAL A 104 -12.92 13.96 -11.38
C VAL A 104 -13.18 12.53 -11.87
N TRP A 105 -12.27 11.58 -11.59
CA TRP A 105 -12.48 10.19 -12.03
C TRP A 105 -13.48 9.46 -11.12
N GLY A 106 -14.51 8.86 -11.75
CA GLY A 106 -15.49 8.02 -11.07
C GLY A 106 -14.98 6.60 -10.80
N VAL A 107 -15.82 5.85 -10.07
CA VAL A 107 -15.55 4.47 -9.64
C VAL A 107 -15.16 3.56 -10.79
N GLU A 108 -15.94 3.53 -11.85
CA GLU A 108 -15.75 2.62 -13.00
C GLU A 108 -14.36 2.82 -13.64
N ARG A 109 -14.00 4.07 -13.95
CA ARG A 109 -12.72 4.39 -14.59
C ARG A 109 -11.52 4.04 -13.70
N LEU A 110 -11.62 4.29 -12.40
CA LEU A 110 -10.58 3.91 -11.43
C LEU A 110 -10.48 2.39 -11.31
N ALA A 111 -11.59 1.68 -11.19
CA ALA A 111 -11.61 0.23 -11.11
C ALA A 111 -11.03 -0.42 -12.37
N GLU A 112 -11.37 0.07 -13.57
CA GLU A 112 -10.77 -0.41 -14.83
C GLU A 112 -9.25 -0.24 -14.85
N LEU A 113 -8.72 0.90 -14.39
CA LEU A 113 -7.29 1.13 -14.26
C LEU A 113 -6.67 0.12 -13.29
N PHE A 114 -7.22 -0.01 -12.07
CA PHE A 114 -6.65 -0.88 -11.04
C PHE A 114 -6.69 -2.35 -11.46
N VAL A 115 -7.80 -2.83 -12.03
CA VAL A 115 -7.90 -4.17 -12.60
C VAL A 115 -6.87 -4.37 -13.72
N SER A 116 -6.71 -3.38 -14.60
CA SER A 116 -5.73 -3.43 -15.68
C SER A 116 -4.30 -3.58 -15.16
N GLU A 117 -3.94 -2.83 -14.12
CA GLU A 117 -2.59 -2.87 -13.56
C GLU A 117 -2.28 -4.16 -12.81
N VAL A 118 -3.29 -4.76 -12.17
CA VAL A 118 -3.15 -6.08 -11.55
C VAL A 118 -3.07 -7.20 -12.58
N THR A 119 -3.81 -7.11 -13.69
CA THR A 119 -3.96 -8.24 -14.64
C THR A 119 -3.10 -8.13 -15.88
N ARG A 120 -2.99 -6.94 -16.47
CA ARG A 120 -2.32 -6.69 -17.76
C ARG A 120 -0.96 -6.01 -17.61
N GLY A 121 -0.72 -5.30 -16.51
CA GLY A 121 0.52 -4.59 -16.20
C GLY A 121 0.32 -3.15 -15.81
N MET A 122 1.23 -2.66 -14.98
CA MET A 122 1.29 -1.24 -14.59
C MET A 122 1.65 -0.38 -15.79
N VAL A 123 1.13 0.84 -15.83
CA VAL A 123 1.55 1.81 -16.87
C VAL A 123 2.98 2.24 -16.59
N VAL A 124 3.74 2.53 -17.67
CA VAL A 124 5.14 2.95 -17.57
C VAL A 124 5.28 4.33 -16.93
N ASP A 125 4.31 5.21 -17.15
CA ASP A 125 4.25 6.57 -16.61
C ASP A 125 2.78 6.95 -16.40
N ASP A 126 2.46 7.34 -15.18
CA ASP A 126 1.10 7.70 -14.77
C ASP A 126 0.56 8.93 -15.53
N ALA A 127 1.43 9.88 -15.93
CA ALA A 127 1.00 11.07 -16.66
C ALA A 127 0.43 10.73 -18.04
N LEU A 128 0.96 9.71 -18.70
CA LEU A 128 0.50 9.30 -20.02
C LEU A 128 -0.96 8.82 -20.04
N VAL A 129 -1.48 8.33 -18.89
CA VAL A 129 -2.89 7.87 -18.80
C VAL A 129 -3.89 9.00 -19.03
N PHE A 130 -3.46 10.24 -18.81
CA PHE A 130 -4.28 11.43 -19.05
C PHE A 130 -4.18 11.96 -20.50
N GLU A 131 -3.17 11.50 -21.24
CA GLU A 131 -2.83 12.00 -22.58
C GLU A 131 -3.23 11.04 -23.71
N THR A 132 -3.15 9.71 -23.46
CA THR A 132 -3.40 8.71 -24.49
C THR A 132 -4.14 7.48 -23.93
N PRO A 133 -5.05 6.85 -24.71
CA PRO A 133 -5.70 5.61 -24.30
C PRO A 133 -4.76 4.39 -24.32
N ASP A 134 -3.72 4.42 -25.16
CA ASP A 134 -2.78 3.31 -25.37
C ASP A 134 -1.45 3.59 -24.65
N VAL A 135 -1.47 3.51 -23.32
CA VAL A 135 -0.26 3.70 -22.50
C VAL A 135 0.57 2.41 -22.50
N PRO A 136 1.89 2.51 -22.80
CA PRO A 136 2.79 1.38 -22.66
C PRO A 136 2.81 0.79 -21.25
N ARG A 137 3.05 -0.52 -21.15
CA ARG A 137 3.19 -1.21 -19.88
C ARG A 137 4.65 -1.27 -19.47
N ALA A 138 4.87 -1.08 -18.18
CA ALA A 138 6.18 -1.19 -17.57
C ALA A 138 6.74 -2.61 -17.71
N ALA A 139 8.05 -2.70 -18.00
CA ALA A 139 8.76 -3.94 -18.20
C ALA A 139 9.88 -4.13 -17.16
N ALA A 140 10.01 -5.33 -16.63
CA ALA A 140 11.15 -5.74 -15.82
C ALA A 140 12.41 -5.91 -16.69
N PRO A 141 13.63 -6.00 -16.11
CA PRO A 141 14.87 -6.14 -16.86
C PRO A 141 14.94 -7.34 -17.81
N ASP A 142 14.18 -8.39 -17.56
CA ASP A 142 14.06 -9.58 -18.41
C ASP A 142 12.98 -9.45 -19.50
N GLY A 143 12.29 -8.31 -19.57
CA GLY A 143 11.21 -8.02 -20.49
C GLY A 143 9.83 -8.51 -20.04
N ALA A 144 9.70 -9.10 -18.85
CA ALA A 144 8.41 -9.46 -18.29
C ALA A 144 7.62 -8.21 -17.91
N VAL A 145 6.29 -8.28 -18.05
CA VAL A 145 5.42 -7.14 -17.69
C VAL A 145 5.32 -7.00 -16.18
N VAL A 146 5.61 -5.80 -15.67
CA VAL A 146 5.45 -5.46 -14.25
C VAL A 146 3.97 -5.32 -13.91
N ARG A 147 3.50 -6.01 -12.86
CA ARG A 147 2.11 -5.98 -12.41
C ARG A 147 2.00 -5.60 -10.94
N ALA A 148 0.94 -4.89 -10.60
CA ALA A 148 0.61 -4.62 -9.20
C ALA A 148 0.10 -5.89 -8.50
N GLY A 149 0.52 -6.09 -7.24
CA GLY A 149 0.11 -7.22 -6.40
C GLY A 149 -0.85 -6.83 -5.28
N MET A 150 -1.04 -5.53 -5.03
CA MET A 150 -1.88 -5.00 -3.96
C MET A 150 -2.65 -3.76 -4.41
N LEU A 151 -3.85 -3.58 -3.86
CA LEU A 151 -4.69 -2.41 -4.06
C LEU A 151 -4.47 -1.42 -2.91
N LYS A 152 -4.34 -0.13 -3.20
CA LYS A 152 -4.14 0.93 -2.21
C LYS A 152 -5.32 1.90 -2.20
N ALA A 153 -5.79 2.22 -0.99
CA ALA A 153 -6.65 3.36 -0.70
C ALA A 153 -6.06 4.19 0.45
N GLY A 154 -6.59 5.37 0.67
CA GLY A 154 -6.24 6.18 1.82
C GLY A 154 -7.43 7.02 2.26
N VAL A 155 -7.51 7.26 3.58
CA VAL A 155 -8.58 8.04 4.21
C VAL A 155 -7.95 9.05 5.14
N ASP A 156 -8.43 10.28 5.11
CA ASP A 156 -7.96 11.38 5.93
C ASP A 156 -8.53 11.30 7.36
N TYR A 157 -8.10 12.24 8.18
CA TYR A 157 -8.45 12.28 9.59
C TYR A 157 -9.96 12.45 9.78
N TRP A 158 -10.57 11.55 10.54
CA TRP A 158 -11.93 11.62 11.07
C TRP A 158 -13.08 11.57 10.07
N SER A 159 -12.83 11.55 8.77
CA SER A 159 -13.89 11.51 7.76
C SER A 159 -13.45 10.82 6.48
N ILE A 160 -14.41 10.25 5.76
CA ILE A 160 -14.21 9.71 4.41
C ILE A 160 -14.78 10.71 3.42
N SER A 161 -13.92 11.42 2.68
CA SER A 161 -14.36 12.39 1.66
C SER A 161 -15.04 11.68 0.47
N PRO A 162 -15.80 12.41 -0.38
CA PRO A 162 -16.33 11.83 -1.62
C PRO A 162 -15.25 11.25 -2.53
N PHE A 163 -14.07 11.86 -2.59
CA PHE A 163 -12.92 11.39 -3.33
C PHE A 163 -12.43 10.03 -2.79
N GLU A 164 -12.25 9.93 -1.48
CA GLU A 164 -11.79 8.73 -0.79
C GLU A 164 -12.83 7.60 -0.87
N ARG A 165 -14.11 7.95 -0.70
CA ARG A 165 -15.20 6.99 -0.88
C ARG A 165 -15.21 6.41 -2.30
N THR A 166 -15.02 7.25 -3.33
CA THR A 166 -14.89 6.79 -4.72
C THR A 166 -13.71 5.83 -4.88
N THR A 167 -12.59 6.10 -4.21
CA THR A 167 -11.42 5.20 -4.20
C THR A 167 -11.75 3.86 -3.54
N LEU A 168 -12.37 3.87 -2.36
CA LEU A 168 -12.75 2.64 -1.64
C LEU A 168 -13.70 1.77 -2.46
N LEU A 169 -14.68 2.37 -3.15
CA LEU A 169 -15.57 1.63 -4.05
C LEU A 169 -14.82 1.04 -5.25
N ALA A 170 -13.89 1.79 -5.84
CA ALA A 170 -13.10 1.32 -6.97
C ALA A 170 -12.13 0.18 -6.59
N VAL A 171 -11.47 0.25 -5.42
CA VAL A 171 -10.62 -0.85 -4.95
C VAL A 171 -11.44 -2.07 -4.56
N ALA A 172 -12.66 -1.91 -4.05
CA ALA A 172 -13.55 -3.03 -3.78
C ALA A 172 -13.96 -3.75 -5.07
N ASP A 173 -14.30 -3.02 -6.14
CA ASP A 173 -14.59 -3.59 -7.45
C ASP A 173 -13.39 -4.31 -8.06
N ALA A 174 -12.20 -3.70 -7.97
CA ALA A 174 -10.96 -4.30 -8.41
C ALA A 174 -10.61 -5.57 -7.59
N HIS A 175 -10.84 -5.56 -6.26
CA HIS A 175 -10.68 -6.74 -5.42
C HIS A 175 -11.58 -7.89 -5.86
N ARG A 176 -12.88 -7.63 -6.04
CA ARG A 176 -13.85 -8.66 -6.50
C ARG A 176 -13.41 -9.30 -7.82
N THR A 177 -12.84 -8.49 -8.71
CA THR A 177 -12.42 -8.93 -10.06
C THR A 177 -11.10 -9.70 -10.04
N THR A 178 -10.14 -9.30 -9.17
CA THR A 178 -8.76 -9.79 -9.23
C THR A 178 -8.35 -10.66 -8.04
N GLY A 179 -9.03 -10.53 -6.90
CA GLY A 179 -8.65 -11.15 -5.64
C GLY A 179 -7.43 -10.47 -4.95
N ALA A 180 -6.90 -9.38 -5.49
CA ALA A 180 -5.77 -8.67 -4.89
C ALA A 180 -6.15 -8.07 -3.53
N PRO A 181 -5.31 -8.19 -2.47
CA PRO A 181 -5.60 -7.63 -1.15
C PRO A 181 -5.61 -6.10 -1.18
N VAL A 182 -6.24 -5.51 -0.16
CA VAL A 182 -6.40 -4.06 -0.02
C VAL A 182 -5.59 -3.54 1.15
N MET A 183 -4.81 -2.48 0.95
CA MET A 183 -4.16 -1.71 1.99
C MET A 183 -4.81 -0.33 2.07
N VAL A 184 -5.22 0.09 3.27
CA VAL A 184 -5.82 1.41 3.49
C VAL A 184 -4.95 2.21 4.45
N HIS A 185 -4.43 3.35 3.97
CA HIS A 185 -3.82 4.36 4.82
C HIS A 185 -4.89 5.02 5.69
N LEU A 186 -4.67 5.11 7.00
CA LEU A 186 -5.54 5.80 7.93
C LEU A 186 -4.77 6.89 8.69
N GLU A 187 -5.34 8.08 8.77
CA GLU A 187 -4.82 9.10 9.68
C GLU A 187 -5.29 8.81 11.11
N PHE A 188 -4.33 8.51 12.00
CA PHE A 188 -4.56 8.17 13.41
C PHE A 188 -5.59 7.05 13.65
N CYS A 189 -5.64 6.06 12.74
CA CYS A 189 -6.61 4.94 12.80
C CYS A 189 -8.08 5.38 12.86
N THR A 190 -8.38 6.65 12.55
CA THR A 190 -9.75 7.17 12.51
C THR A 190 -10.52 6.60 11.33
N ALA A 191 -11.85 6.54 11.43
CA ALA A 191 -12.76 5.95 10.44
C ALA A 191 -12.47 4.47 10.08
N ALA A 192 -11.68 3.75 10.88
CA ALA A 192 -11.29 2.38 10.56
C ALA A 192 -12.48 1.41 10.46
N HIS A 193 -13.44 1.50 11.38
CA HIS A 193 -14.66 0.68 11.33
C HIS A 193 -15.53 1.02 10.13
N GLU A 194 -15.70 2.31 9.82
CA GLU A 194 -16.48 2.80 8.67
C GLU A 194 -15.85 2.36 7.34
N VAL A 195 -14.52 2.33 7.26
CA VAL A 195 -13.79 1.78 6.11
C VAL A 195 -14.09 0.30 5.94
N LEU A 196 -13.99 -0.49 7.02
CA LEU A 196 -14.31 -1.92 6.96
C LEU A 196 -15.79 -2.16 6.63
N ASP A 197 -16.72 -1.39 7.21
CA ASP A 197 -18.15 -1.49 6.91
C ASP A 197 -18.43 -1.23 5.44
N LEU A 198 -17.81 -0.20 4.85
CA LEU A 198 -17.95 0.12 3.43
C LEU A 198 -17.38 -1.00 2.55
N LEU A 199 -16.17 -1.48 2.85
CA LEU A 199 -15.52 -2.53 2.07
C LEU A 199 -16.27 -3.87 2.18
N GLU A 200 -16.77 -4.25 3.36
CA GLU A 200 -17.58 -5.45 3.56
C GLU A 200 -18.92 -5.37 2.81
N ALA A 201 -19.58 -4.20 2.83
CA ALA A 201 -20.81 -3.97 2.07
C ALA A 201 -20.59 -4.16 0.55
N GLU A 202 -19.38 -3.89 0.08
CA GLU A 202 -18.97 -4.09 -1.31
C GLU A 202 -18.32 -5.47 -1.57
N GLY A 203 -18.35 -6.39 -0.60
CA GLY A 203 -17.90 -7.76 -0.76
C GLY A 203 -16.40 -8.00 -0.54
N VAL A 204 -15.69 -7.08 0.10
CA VAL A 204 -14.30 -7.27 0.54
C VAL A 204 -14.31 -7.72 1.99
N ALA A 205 -13.91 -8.96 2.26
CA ALA A 205 -13.83 -9.45 3.64
C ALA A 205 -12.70 -8.74 4.40
N SER A 206 -12.90 -8.46 5.70
CA SER A 206 -11.92 -7.75 6.52
C SER A 206 -10.56 -8.45 6.59
N ASP A 207 -10.50 -9.78 6.45
CA ASP A 207 -9.25 -10.55 6.40
C ASP A 207 -8.44 -10.36 5.10
N ARG A 208 -8.94 -9.53 4.18
CA ARG A 208 -8.26 -9.07 2.96
C ARG A 208 -7.78 -7.64 3.05
N VAL A 209 -7.93 -7.00 4.21
CA VAL A 209 -7.64 -5.58 4.43
C VAL A 209 -6.50 -5.41 5.43
N VAL A 210 -5.51 -4.60 5.05
CA VAL A 210 -4.47 -4.06 5.94
C VAL A 210 -4.82 -2.62 6.25
N LEU A 211 -4.98 -2.29 7.52
CA LEU A 211 -5.16 -0.94 8.04
C LEU A 211 -3.78 -0.38 8.43
N ALA A 212 -3.19 0.42 7.54
CA ALA A 212 -1.85 0.97 7.74
C ALA A 212 -1.86 2.12 8.75
N HIS A 213 -0.77 2.27 9.51
CA HIS A 213 -0.56 3.31 10.53
C HIS A 213 -1.55 3.22 11.70
N ALA A 214 -2.04 2.02 12.00
CA ALA A 214 -2.97 1.82 13.11
C ALA A 214 -2.36 2.22 14.46
N ASP A 215 -1.06 2.02 14.65
CA ASP A 215 -0.28 2.38 15.83
C ASP A 215 -0.23 3.89 16.16
N ARG A 216 -0.71 4.75 15.25
CA ARG A 216 -0.89 6.18 15.56
C ARG A 216 -2.02 6.45 16.55
N ASP A 217 -2.99 5.54 16.72
CA ASP A 217 -3.98 5.55 17.79
C ASP A 217 -3.50 4.73 19.00
N PRO A 218 -3.65 5.21 20.26
CA PRO A 218 -3.21 4.47 21.44
C PRO A 218 -4.21 3.45 21.99
N ASP A 219 -5.41 3.37 21.44
CA ASP A 219 -6.50 2.56 21.99
C ASP A 219 -6.35 1.08 21.60
N ALA A 220 -5.75 0.29 22.49
CA ALA A 220 -5.63 -1.15 22.29
C ALA A 220 -6.99 -1.87 22.14
N GLY A 221 -8.07 -1.31 22.73
CA GLY A 221 -9.43 -1.85 22.58
C GLY A 221 -9.96 -1.67 21.16
N LEU A 222 -9.74 -0.50 20.57
CA LEU A 222 -10.02 -0.25 19.14
C LEU A 222 -9.28 -1.26 18.27
N HIS A 223 -7.97 -1.43 18.47
CA HIS A 223 -7.15 -2.34 17.69
C HIS A 223 -7.63 -3.80 17.82
N ALA A 224 -7.92 -4.25 19.03
CA ALA A 224 -8.47 -5.59 19.26
C ALA A 224 -9.81 -5.80 18.53
N SER A 225 -10.69 -4.80 18.55
CA SER A 225 -11.99 -4.88 17.87
C SER A 225 -11.87 -4.95 16.33
N LEU A 226 -10.89 -4.24 15.75
CA LEU A 226 -10.59 -4.31 14.31
C LEU A 226 -9.99 -5.67 13.93
N ALA A 227 -9.08 -6.19 14.77
CA ALA A 227 -8.48 -7.50 14.60
C ALA A 227 -9.53 -8.64 14.74
N GLU A 228 -10.50 -8.51 15.65
CA GLU A 228 -11.60 -9.46 15.81
C GLU A 228 -12.47 -9.54 14.53
N ARG A 229 -12.64 -8.45 13.81
CA ARG A 229 -13.27 -8.43 12.47
C ARG A 229 -12.43 -9.15 11.41
N GLY A 230 -11.16 -9.39 11.68
CA GLY A 230 -10.23 -10.06 10.78
C GLY A 230 -9.20 -9.16 10.09
N ALA A 231 -9.28 -7.84 10.23
CA ALA A 231 -8.35 -6.92 9.60
C ALA A 231 -6.92 -7.07 10.13
N TYR A 232 -5.94 -6.81 9.28
CA TYR A 232 -4.55 -6.68 9.68
C TYR A 232 -4.23 -5.25 10.09
N LEU A 233 -3.49 -5.08 11.17
CA LEU A 233 -3.12 -3.80 11.77
C LEU A 233 -1.66 -3.51 11.46
N GLY A 234 -1.38 -2.45 10.71
CA GLY A 234 -0.05 -2.03 10.37
C GLY A 234 0.54 -1.10 11.42
N TYR A 235 1.65 -1.51 12.04
CA TYR A 235 2.41 -0.75 13.03
C TYR A 235 3.75 -0.37 12.42
N ASP A 236 3.94 0.90 12.12
CA ASP A 236 5.10 1.42 11.41
C ASP A 236 5.72 2.68 12.02
N GLY A 237 5.33 3.01 13.24
CA GLY A 237 5.85 4.16 13.98
C GLY A 237 7.19 3.91 14.70
N PHE A 238 7.70 2.67 14.74
CA PHE A 238 8.98 2.35 15.39
C PHE A 238 10.14 3.10 14.73
N ALA A 239 11.10 3.57 15.55
CA ALA A 239 12.21 4.42 15.19
C ALA A 239 11.80 5.81 14.61
N ARG A 240 10.53 6.18 14.67
CA ARG A 240 9.99 7.46 14.22
C ARG A 240 9.27 8.20 15.37
N PRO A 241 9.97 8.77 16.34
CA PRO A 241 9.38 9.32 17.59
C PRO A 241 8.59 10.64 17.39
N ARG A 242 7.99 10.83 16.21
CA ARG A 242 7.19 12.04 15.91
C ARG A 242 5.86 12.05 16.66
N THR A 243 5.24 10.87 16.81
CA THR A 243 3.91 10.71 17.42
C THR A 243 4.01 10.02 18.76
N ARG A 244 4.79 8.93 18.85
CA ARG A 244 4.99 8.11 20.03
C ARG A 244 6.44 7.64 20.13
N SER A 245 6.88 7.36 21.35
CA SER A 245 8.15 6.66 21.56
C SER A 245 8.01 5.16 21.27
N ASP A 246 9.14 4.51 20.95
CA ASP A 246 9.18 3.05 20.76
C ASP A 246 8.68 2.28 22.00
N ALA A 247 8.92 2.83 23.21
CA ALA A 247 8.43 2.23 24.45
C ALA A 247 6.90 2.24 24.55
N GLU A 248 6.24 3.33 24.11
CA GLU A 248 4.78 3.41 24.06
C GLU A 248 4.20 2.49 23.00
N LEU A 249 4.83 2.39 21.83
CA LEU A 249 4.42 1.48 20.75
C LEU A 249 4.58 0.01 21.17
N LEU A 250 5.66 -0.32 21.87
CA LEU A 250 5.87 -1.67 22.42
C LEU A 250 4.78 -2.02 23.44
N ALA A 251 4.50 -1.12 24.39
CA ALA A 251 3.44 -1.32 25.39
C ALA A 251 2.05 -1.47 24.74
N LEU A 252 1.76 -0.68 23.69
CA LEU A 252 0.54 -0.84 22.89
C LEU A 252 0.48 -2.21 22.24
N THR A 253 1.58 -2.62 21.59
CA THR A 253 1.69 -3.92 20.91
C THR A 253 1.48 -5.07 21.89
N GLU A 254 2.15 -5.05 23.06
CA GLU A 254 1.97 -6.04 24.12
C GLU A 254 0.51 -6.13 24.54
N ARG A 255 -0.14 -4.99 24.75
CA ARG A 255 -1.55 -4.96 25.16
C ARG A 255 -2.50 -5.51 24.09
N VAL A 256 -2.27 -5.21 22.84
CA VAL A 256 -3.06 -5.72 21.71
C VAL A 256 -2.87 -7.25 21.57
N VAL A 257 -1.64 -7.74 21.77
CA VAL A 257 -1.34 -9.18 21.79
C VAL A 257 -2.05 -9.89 22.96
N GLU A 258 -2.03 -9.30 24.17
CA GLU A 258 -2.78 -9.81 25.33
C GLU A 258 -4.29 -9.89 25.08
N LEU A 259 -4.84 -8.99 24.25
CA LEU A 259 -6.25 -9.00 23.85
C LEU A 259 -6.55 -10.01 22.71
N GLY A 260 -5.55 -10.81 22.29
CA GLY A 260 -5.73 -11.92 21.37
C GLY A 260 -5.45 -11.61 19.88
N ALA A 261 -4.91 -10.45 19.56
CA ALA A 261 -4.71 -10.02 18.17
C ALA A 261 -3.31 -10.31 17.58
N VAL A 262 -2.53 -11.22 18.18
CA VAL A 262 -1.13 -11.51 17.77
C VAL A 262 -0.98 -11.84 16.28
N ASP A 263 -1.91 -12.59 15.70
CA ASP A 263 -1.87 -13.01 14.30
C ASP A 263 -2.35 -11.92 13.31
N ARG A 264 -2.69 -10.74 13.82
CA ARG A 264 -3.24 -9.63 13.03
C ARG A 264 -2.37 -8.37 13.05
N VAL A 265 -1.29 -8.36 13.81
CA VAL A 265 -0.36 -7.23 13.86
C VAL A 265 0.76 -7.44 12.84
N LEU A 266 0.95 -6.47 11.96
CA LEU A 266 2.08 -6.36 11.06
C LEU A 266 2.97 -5.23 11.58
N SER A 267 4.26 -5.48 11.78
CA SER A 267 5.17 -4.47 12.31
C SER A 267 6.39 -4.30 11.41
N LEU A 268 6.85 -3.07 11.27
CA LEU A 268 8.05 -2.71 10.55
C LEU A 268 8.73 -1.48 11.17
N ILE A 269 9.92 -1.20 10.68
CA ILE A 269 10.60 0.10 10.85
C ILE A 269 10.70 0.70 9.45
N HIS A 270 10.17 1.90 9.26
CA HIS A 270 10.35 2.64 8.01
C HIS A 270 11.83 2.99 7.81
N ILE A 271 12.32 2.81 6.61
CA ILE A 271 13.65 3.22 6.17
C ILE A 271 13.64 4.62 5.56
#